data_3bb2a661cb31b6b83def7347b95e2f30
#
_entry.id   3bb2a661cb31b6b83def7347b95e2f30
#
_cell.length_a   1.000
_cell.length_b   1.000
_cell.length_c   1.000
_cell.angle_alpha   90.00
_cell.angle_beta   90.00
_cell.angle_gamma   90.00
#
_symmetry.space_group_name_H-M   'P 1'
#
loop_
_entity.id
_entity.type
_entity.pdbx_description
1 polymer ?
#
loop_
_entity_poly.entity_id
_entity_poly.type
_entity_poly.pdbx_seq_one_letter_code
_entity_poly.pdbx_strand_id
1 'polypeptide(L)'
;MFKKTILVAALGAISAGAYAADVELYGVVDTGLKYTHEKWQEKSAAGKYTEKDQSFTMESGTNSATRFGLRGSEDLGNGLKVGFKLENGFSSDTGALGENRIFGREASVNVSGDFGTVYAGRMGILRSDTGSVGFYGAMASAFGSGWSDNIAGHTFVMADYVSRRDNVLTYVSPEFAGTTLYAQYAMGGDDKIGSENKTTADRYAAIGAKWAGGPFEVGALVDWQNKSNRDVTINNYTLPRGSYSIKDAYTVNLAGSYDCGFAKTYLALQYFKDANDVAGLIPKAASIVGDKDAEQVMRLLTVTGYGVHLSTAFDALGGSWKAGIGYMDGDADLHFAETKGFNGDIKAYTASVGYEYALSKRTMVYTGMGYTQRELDMTYAQENRKDTVKGFDFAMGLVHRF
;
A
#
# COMPACT_ATOMS: atom_id res chain seq x y z
N MET A 1 41.19 10.25 -31.63
CA MET A 1 41.39 10.78 -30.26
C MET A 1 40.54 12.04 -29.94
N PHE A 2 39.95 12.71 -30.91
CA PHE A 2 39.20 13.99 -30.70
C PHE A 2 37.74 13.86 -30.21
N LYS A 3 37.11 12.68 -30.29
CA LYS A 3 35.69 12.55 -29.93
C LYS A 3 35.45 12.35 -28.43
N LYS A 4 36.44 11.94 -27.63
CA LYS A 4 36.29 11.76 -26.17
C LYS A 4 36.54 13.06 -25.37
N THR A 5 37.27 14.00 -25.93
CA THR A 5 37.61 15.27 -25.28
C THR A 5 36.44 16.28 -25.32
N ILE A 6 35.56 16.18 -26.32
CA ILE A 6 34.37 17.03 -26.43
C ILE A 6 33.30 16.64 -25.42
N LEU A 7 33.20 15.34 -25.08
CA LEU A 7 32.20 14.87 -24.11
C LEU A 7 32.56 15.32 -22.68
N VAL A 8 33.85 15.37 -22.33
CA VAL A 8 34.33 15.84 -21.01
C VAL A 8 34.20 17.36 -20.88
N ALA A 9 34.39 18.09 -21.96
CA ALA A 9 34.20 19.54 -21.98
C ALA A 9 32.74 19.96 -21.91
N ALA A 10 31.82 19.18 -22.49
CA ALA A 10 30.37 19.39 -22.39
C ALA A 10 29.85 19.10 -20.96
N LEU A 11 30.36 18.08 -20.29
CA LEU A 11 30.04 17.78 -18.90
C LEU A 11 30.64 18.84 -17.92
N GLY A 12 31.80 19.40 -18.23
CA GLY A 12 32.40 20.46 -17.44
C GLY A 12 31.74 21.86 -17.61
N ALA A 13 31.09 22.09 -18.76
CA ALA A 13 30.39 23.35 -19.03
C ALA A 13 28.98 23.40 -18.41
N ILE A 14 28.38 22.22 -18.15
CA ILE A 14 27.09 22.12 -17.48
C ILE A 14 27.22 22.38 -15.96
N SER A 15 28.40 22.20 -15.39
CA SER A 15 28.65 22.45 -13.95
C SER A 15 28.89 23.92 -13.59
N ALA A 16 29.06 24.84 -14.55
CA ALA A 16 29.38 26.25 -14.29
C ALA A 16 28.14 27.18 -14.24
N GLY A 17 26.94 26.66 -14.44
CA GLY A 17 25.68 27.41 -14.37
C GLY A 17 24.57 26.74 -13.57
N ALA A 18 24.88 25.67 -12.88
CA ALA A 18 23.91 25.05 -11.96
C ALA A 18 23.79 25.95 -10.74
N TYR A 19 22.75 26.76 -10.67
CA TYR A 19 22.18 27.15 -9.40
C TYR A 19 22.00 25.83 -8.62
N ALA A 20 22.70 25.69 -7.48
CA ALA A 20 22.71 24.48 -6.71
C ALA A 20 21.26 24.12 -6.39
N ALA A 21 20.72 23.08 -7.02
CA ALA A 21 19.48 22.47 -6.57
C ALA A 21 19.69 22.16 -5.07
N ASP A 22 18.80 22.65 -4.21
CA ASP A 22 18.83 22.29 -2.79
C ASP A 22 18.57 20.78 -2.69
N VAL A 23 19.64 20.01 -2.58
CA VAL A 23 19.55 18.54 -2.41
C VAL A 23 19.61 18.22 -0.93
N GLU A 24 18.55 17.62 -0.44
CA GLU A 24 18.43 17.18 0.95
C GLU A 24 18.55 15.65 1.03
N LEU A 25 19.43 15.19 1.91
CA LEU A 25 19.46 13.80 2.38
C LEU A 25 18.57 13.71 3.63
N TYR A 26 17.64 12.76 3.63
CA TYR A 26 16.76 12.51 4.78
C TYR A 26 16.59 11.01 5.00
N GLY A 27 16.12 10.63 6.19
CA GLY A 27 15.85 9.23 6.46
C GLY A 27 15.12 8.97 7.77
N VAL A 28 14.71 7.71 7.90
CA VAL A 28 14.06 7.13 9.08
C VAL A 28 14.65 5.77 9.33
N VAL A 29 15.11 5.53 10.54
CA VAL A 29 15.49 4.20 11.04
C VAL A 29 14.51 3.83 12.12
N ASP A 30 13.83 2.72 11.93
CA ASP A 30 12.94 2.10 12.90
C ASP A 30 13.40 0.68 13.16
N THR A 31 13.72 0.38 14.41
CA THR A 31 14.14 -0.96 14.84
C THR A 31 13.42 -1.32 16.12
N GLY A 32 12.83 -2.49 16.14
CA GLY A 32 12.03 -2.94 17.26
C GLY A 32 12.03 -4.45 17.45
N LEU A 33 11.29 -4.89 18.43
CA LEU A 33 11.00 -6.28 18.71
C LEU A 33 9.52 -6.53 18.43
N LYS A 34 9.21 -7.65 17.78
CA LYS A 34 7.85 -8.05 17.47
C LYS A 34 7.62 -9.50 17.88
N TYR A 35 6.53 -9.73 18.59
CA TYR A 35 5.95 -11.05 18.81
C TYR A 35 4.75 -11.20 17.90
N THR A 36 4.71 -12.27 17.12
CA THR A 36 3.58 -12.64 16.26
C THR A 36 3.05 -14.00 16.66
N HIS A 37 1.74 -14.13 16.73
CA HIS A 37 1.04 -15.40 16.87
C HIS A 37 -0.02 -15.52 15.79
N GLU A 38 0.10 -16.52 14.93
CA GLU A 38 -0.90 -16.86 13.93
C GLU A 38 -1.54 -18.22 14.22
N LYS A 39 -2.83 -18.32 14.02
CA LYS A 39 -3.57 -19.56 14.12
C LYS A 39 -4.44 -19.73 12.89
N TRP A 40 -4.18 -20.78 12.12
CA TRP A 40 -5.02 -21.20 11.01
C TRP A 40 -5.84 -22.42 11.40
N GLN A 41 -7.13 -22.40 11.06
CA GLN A 41 -8.05 -23.50 11.26
C GLN A 41 -8.83 -23.74 9.97
N GLU A 42 -8.83 -24.99 9.53
CA GLU A 42 -9.65 -25.47 8.43
C GLU A 42 -10.69 -26.44 8.96
N LYS A 43 -11.93 -26.35 8.47
CA LYS A 43 -12.98 -27.34 8.62
C LYS A 43 -13.49 -27.73 7.24
N SER A 44 -13.51 -29.03 6.97
CA SER A 44 -14.02 -29.62 5.72
C SER A 44 -14.72 -30.94 6.01
N ALA A 45 -15.25 -31.59 4.99
CA ALA A 45 -15.79 -32.96 5.10
C ALA A 45 -14.74 -33.97 5.57
N ALA A 46 -13.46 -33.74 5.29
CA ALA A 46 -12.32 -34.54 5.73
C ALA A 46 -11.99 -34.38 7.23
N GLY A 47 -12.57 -33.41 7.89
CA GLY A 47 -12.34 -33.15 9.32
C GLY A 47 -11.89 -31.73 9.63
N LYS A 48 -11.24 -31.57 10.79
CA LYS A 48 -10.71 -30.30 11.27
C LYS A 48 -9.18 -30.33 11.32
N TYR A 49 -8.55 -29.38 10.66
CA TYR A 49 -7.11 -29.12 10.75
C TYR A 49 -6.85 -27.84 11.54
N THR A 50 -5.73 -27.77 12.28
CA THR A 50 -5.31 -26.56 13.01
C THR A 50 -3.80 -26.47 12.97
N GLU A 51 -3.30 -25.34 12.53
CA GLU A 51 -1.88 -24.96 12.58
C GLU A 51 -1.71 -23.70 13.42
N LYS A 52 -0.58 -23.60 14.12
CA LYS A 52 -0.22 -22.43 14.90
C LYS A 52 1.23 -22.10 14.59
N ASP A 53 1.50 -20.84 14.38
CA ASP A 53 2.84 -20.30 14.24
C ASP A 53 3.07 -19.19 15.26
N GLN A 54 4.29 -19.10 15.77
CA GLN A 54 4.69 -18.09 16.75
C GLN A 54 6.13 -17.67 16.43
N SER A 55 6.36 -16.39 16.43
CA SER A 55 7.70 -15.84 16.26
C SER A 55 7.96 -14.68 17.23
N PHE A 56 9.21 -14.54 17.65
CA PHE A 56 9.70 -13.37 18.36
C PHE A 56 10.98 -12.93 17.65
N THR A 57 10.93 -11.76 17.01
CA THR A 57 11.95 -11.32 16.08
C THR A 57 12.34 -9.86 16.35
N MET A 58 13.58 -9.51 15.97
CA MET A 58 13.92 -8.11 15.73
C MET A 58 13.37 -7.73 14.35
N GLU A 59 12.70 -6.60 14.27
CA GLU A 59 12.03 -6.14 13.04
C GLU A 59 12.42 -4.73 12.70
N SER A 60 12.46 -4.46 11.39
CA SER A 60 12.65 -3.15 10.82
C SER A 60 11.34 -2.53 10.38
N GLY A 61 11.11 -1.26 10.71
CA GLY A 61 9.99 -0.51 10.13
C GLY A 61 8.60 -0.87 10.67
N THR A 62 8.52 -1.40 11.89
CA THR A 62 7.26 -1.83 12.50
C THR A 62 6.27 -0.69 12.75
N ASN A 63 6.77 0.51 13.07
CA ASN A 63 5.93 1.71 13.20
C ASN A 63 6.11 2.65 12.01
N SER A 64 7.34 2.81 11.54
CA SER A 64 7.68 3.73 10.45
C SER A 64 8.65 3.06 9.50
N ALA A 65 8.24 2.77 8.28
CA ALA A 65 9.07 2.08 7.30
C ALA A 65 10.48 2.69 7.21
N THR A 66 11.50 1.89 7.50
CA THR A 66 12.92 2.28 7.48
C THR A 66 13.33 2.64 6.05
N ARG A 67 13.91 3.83 5.89
CA ARG A 67 14.24 4.40 4.59
C ARG A 67 15.26 5.51 4.66
N PHE A 68 15.92 5.78 3.53
CA PHE A 68 16.61 7.02 3.29
C PHE A 68 16.34 7.52 1.86
N GLY A 69 16.52 8.80 1.61
CA GLY A 69 16.27 9.35 0.29
C GLY A 69 16.98 10.66 0.05
N LEU A 70 17.01 11.01 -1.23
CA LEU A 70 17.45 12.30 -1.74
C LEU A 70 16.25 12.99 -2.37
N ARG A 71 16.05 14.25 -2.07
CA ARG A 71 15.08 15.11 -2.75
C ARG A 71 15.70 16.44 -3.06
N GLY A 72 15.25 17.08 -4.11
CA GLY A 72 15.73 18.39 -4.47
C GLY A 72 14.78 19.08 -5.42
N SER A 73 14.94 20.40 -5.55
CA SER A 73 14.17 21.20 -6.50
C SER A 73 15.00 22.35 -7.06
N GLU A 74 14.64 22.78 -8.28
CA GLU A 74 15.22 23.90 -8.99
C GLU A 74 14.10 24.83 -9.44
N ASP A 75 14.27 26.13 -9.20
CA ASP A 75 13.38 27.17 -9.69
C ASP A 75 13.80 27.55 -11.12
N LEU A 76 12.91 27.30 -12.10
CA LEU A 76 13.14 27.61 -13.50
C LEU A 76 12.74 29.03 -13.89
N GLY A 77 12.26 29.83 -12.92
CA GLY A 77 11.68 31.15 -13.14
C GLY A 77 10.22 31.10 -13.60
N ASN A 78 9.60 32.28 -13.65
CA ASN A 78 8.19 32.43 -14.07
C ASN A 78 7.19 31.55 -13.30
N GLY A 79 7.48 31.21 -12.04
CA GLY A 79 6.64 30.34 -11.20
C GLY A 79 6.77 28.85 -11.47
N LEU A 80 7.65 28.43 -12.39
CA LEU A 80 7.91 27.02 -12.69
C LEU A 80 9.04 26.46 -11.84
N LYS A 81 8.82 25.26 -11.29
CA LYS A 81 9.85 24.49 -10.56
C LYS A 81 9.91 23.06 -11.07
N VAL A 82 11.09 22.50 -11.10
CA VAL A 82 11.34 21.08 -11.30
C VAL A 82 11.84 20.48 -9.99
N GLY A 83 11.32 19.31 -9.62
CA GLY A 83 11.77 18.59 -8.45
C GLY A 83 12.00 17.12 -8.76
N PHE A 84 12.74 16.46 -7.87
CA PHE A 84 12.92 15.00 -7.89
C PHE A 84 12.88 14.42 -6.48
N LYS A 85 12.54 13.11 -6.42
CA LYS A 85 12.65 12.34 -5.19
C LYS A 85 13.10 10.92 -5.50
N LEU A 86 14.16 10.48 -4.80
CA LEU A 86 14.70 9.13 -4.87
C LEU A 86 14.71 8.57 -3.46
N GLU A 87 13.89 7.55 -3.19
CA GLU A 87 13.73 6.98 -1.85
C GLU A 87 13.96 5.47 -1.85
N ASN A 88 14.91 5.03 -1.04
CA ASN A 88 15.24 3.64 -0.78
C ASN A 88 14.58 3.17 0.51
N GLY A 89 14.06 1.94 0.52
CA GLY A 89 13.70 1.21 1.73
C GLY A 89 14.76 0.18 2.06
N PHE A 90 15.03 -0.04 3.34
CA PHE A 90 15.96 -1.07 3.77
C PHE A 90 15.54 -1.65 5.13
N SER A 91 16.08 -2.82 5.47
CA SER A 91 15.87 -3.45 6.77
C SER A 91 16.98 -3.02 7.72
N SER A 92 16.63 -2.40 8.85
CA SER A 92 17.61 -1.91 9.84
C SER A 92 18.22 -3.03 10.69
N ASP A 93 17.56 -4.18 10.75
CA ASP A 93 18.00 -5.38 11.47
C ASP A 93 19.03 -6.21 10.68
N THR A 94 18.91 -6.24 9.34
CA THR A 94 19.74 -7.07 8.47
C THR A 94 20.59 -6.29 7.48
N GLY A 95 20.27 -5.01 7.22
CA GLY A 95 20.88 -4.20 6.17
C GLY A 95 20.41 -4.53 4.76
N ALA A 96 19.42 -5.41 4.60
CA ALA A 96 18.92 -5.83 3.30
C ALA A 96 18.17 -4.70 2.58
N LEU A 97 18.24 -4.73 1.24
CA LEU A 97 17.53 -3.80 0.36
C LEU A 97 16.02 -4.11 0.37
N GLY A 98 15.21 -3.09 0.62
CA GLY A 98 13.75 -3.20 0.55
C GLY A 98 13.27 -3.34 -0.90
N GLU A 99 12.24 -4.18 -1.12
CA GLU A 99 11.61 -4.43 -2.43
C GLU A 99 12.60 -4.90 -3.52
N ASN A 100 13.80 -5.34 -3.14
CA ASN A 100 14.90 -5.71 -4.07
C ASN A 100 15.24 -4.60 -5.09
N ARG A 101 15.02 -3.34 -4.74
CA ARG A 101 15.24 -2.16 -5.60
C ARG A 101 15.93 -1.05 -4.82
N ILE A 102 16.90 -0.38 -5.47
CA ILE A 102 17.62 0.73 -4.83
C ILE A 102 16.72 1.95 -4.55
N PHE A 103 15.71 2.18 -5.37
CA PHE A 103 14.70 3.23 -5.18
C PHE A 103 13.29 2.64 -5.25
N GLY A 104 13.06 1.56 -4.48
CA GLY A 104 11.80 0.84 -4.46
C GLY A 104 10.63 1.67 -3.94
N ARG A 105 10.88 2.64 -3.06
CA ARG A 105 9.83 3.45 -2.44
C ARG A 105 9.37 4.60 -3.33
N GLU A 106 10.30 5.33 -3.93
CA GLU A 106 9.99 6.38 -4.91
C GLU A 106 11.20 6.66 -5.81
N ALA A 107 10.94 6.84 -7.10
CA ALA A 107 11.89 7.35 -8.10
C ALA A 107 11.09 8.22 -9.05
N SER A 108 10.98 9.52 -8.74
CA SER A 108 10.11 10.44 -9.44
C SER A 108 10.76 11.77 -9.77
N VAL A 109 10.27 12.39 -10.83
CA VAL A 109 10.49 13.78 -11.18
C VAL A 109 9.14 14.49 -11.21
N ASN A 110 9.11 15.78 -10.90
CA ASN A 110 7.90 16.58 -10.98
C ASN A 110 8.17 17.97 -11.57
N VAL A 111 7.11 18.54 -12.14
CA VAL A 111 7.05 19.93 -12.58
C VAL A 111 5.87 20.59 -11.91
N SER A 112 6.07 21.70 -11.26
CA SER A 112 5.04 22.48 -10.55
C SER A 112 4.99 23.92 -11.00
N GLY A 113 3.80 24.51 -10.90
CA GLY A 113 3.52 25.89 -11.26
C GLY A 113 2.10 26.28 -10.82
N ASP A 114 1.59 27.40 -11.34
CA ASP A 114 0.21 27.86 -11.07
C ASP A 114 -0.86 26.87 -11.51
N PHE A 115 -0.50 25.95 -12.43
CA PHE A 115 -1.38 24.87 -12.89
C PHE A 115 -1.44 23.68 -11.92
N GLY A 116 -0.68 23.67 -10.83
CA GLY A 116 -0.50 22.53 -9.92
C GLY A 116 0.81 21.79 -10.18
N THR A 117 0.80 20.46 -9.98
CA THR A 117 2.02 19.65 -10.08
C THR A 117 1.75 18.38 -10.88
N VAL A 118 2.65 18.08 -11.82
CA VAL A 118 2.68 16.81 -12.57
C VAL A 118 3.90 16.01 -12.13
N TYR A 119 3.67 14.77 -11.74
CA TYR A 119 4.70 13.81 -11.35
C TYR A 119 4.82 12.70 -12.38
N ALA A 120 6.04 12.19 -12.61
CA ALA A 120 6.31 11.04 -13.45
C ALA A 120 7.36 10.12 -12.81
N GLY A 121 7.14 8.80 -12.86
CA GLY A 121 8.09 7.80 -12.36
C GLY A 121 7.45 6.69 -11.54
N ARG A 122 8.23 6.07 -10.65
CA ARG A 122 7.72 5.14 -9.64
C ARG A 122 7.32 5.92 -8.38
N MET A 123 6.10 5.72 -7.91
CA MET A 123 5.60 6.44 -6.73
C MET A 123 4.42 5.71 -6.07
N GLY A 124 3.99 6.26 -4.93
CA GLY A 124 2.75 5.83 -4.26
C GLY A 124 1.52 6.02 -5.15
N ILE A 125 0.55 5.12 -5.04
CA ILE A 125 -0.76 5.34 -5.64
C ILE A 125 -1.62 6.24 -4.74
N LEU A 126 -2.63 6.90 -5.30
CA LEU A 126 -3.48 7.84 -4.56
C LEU A 126 -4.16 7.22 -3.35
N ARG A 127 -4.52 5.93 -3.42
CA ARG A 127 -5.16 5.19 -2.32
C ARG A 127 -4.20 4.89 -1.17
N SER A 128 -2.91 4.88 -1.41
CA SER A 128 -1.90 4.72 -0.36
C SER A 128 -1.75 5.98 0.49
N ASP A 129 -0.87 5.92 1.47
CA ASP A 129 -0.38 7.06 2.24
C ASP A 129 1.14 7.22 2.06
N THR A 130 1.67 6.66 0.97
CA THR A 130 3.09 6.58 0.71
C THR A 130 3.53 7.51 -0.41
N GLY A 131 4.78 7.94 -0.32
CA GLY A 131 5.38 8.78 -1.35
C GLY A 131 4.84 10.20 -1.37
N SER A 132 5.01 10.86 -2.51
CA SER A 132 4.69 12.28 -2.69
C SER A 132 3.20 12.54 -2.94
N VAL A 133 2.44 11.54 -3.36
CA VAL A 133 1.06 11.72 -3.88
C VAL A 133 -0.01 10.86 -3.20
N GLY A 134 0.39 9.83 -2.46
CA GLY A 134 -0.57 9.00 -1.72
C GLY A 134 -1.25 9.81 -0.61
N PHE A 135 -2.58 9.87 -0.59
CA PHE A 135 -3.29 10.69 0.40
C PHE A 135 -4.39 9.94 1.17
N TYR A 136 -5.04 8.95 0.55
CA TYR A 136 -6.20 8.30 1.16
C TYR A 136 -5.82 7.53 2.43
N GLY A 137 -4.76 6.73 2.40
CA GLY A 137 -4.35 5.92 3.54
C GLY A 137 -4.03 6.73 4.80
N ALA A 138 -3.46 7.93 4.66
CA ALA A 138 -3.21 8.85 5.77
C ALA A 138 -4.49 9.38 6.43
N MET A 139 -5.60 9.41 5.67
CA MET A 139 -6.92 9.83 6.15
C MET A 139 -7.77 8.66 6.64
N ALA A 140 -7.38 7.43 6.31
CA ALA A 140 -8.14 6.23 6.61
C ALA A 140 -7.95 5.75 8.05
N SER A 141 -6.85 6.11 8.70
CA SER A 141 -6.54 5.57 10.03
C SER A 141 -5.62 6.46 10.85
N ALA A 142 -5.84 6.47 12.17
CA ALA A 142 -4.93 7.07 13.13
C ALA A 142 -3.54 6.41 13.15
N PHE A 143 -3.43 5.17 12.68
CA PHE A 143 -2.16 4.44 12.58
C PHE A 143 -1.35 4.84 11.33
N GLY A 144 -1.97 5.46 10.34
CA GLY A 144 -1.32 5.86 9.08
C GLY A 144 -0.72 4.66 8.33
N SER A 145 0.33 4.90 7.54
CA SER A 145 1.06 3.86 6.80
C SER A 145 2.11 3.12 7.62
N GLY A 146 2.31 3.56 8.84
CA GLY A 146 3.17 2.87 9.77
C GLY A 146 2.49 1.63 10.32
N TRP A 147 3.05 1.05 11.33
CA TRP A 147 2.53 -0.11 12.03
C TRP A 147 2.33 -1.35 11.16
N SER A 148 2.93 -2.43 11.60
CA SER A 148 2.88 -3.70 10.88
C SER A 148 1.48 -4.31 10.87
N ASP A 149 1.18 -4.98 9.81
CA ASP A 149 0.07 -5.87 9.45
C ASP A 149 -1.10 -5.95 10.45
N ASN A 150 -0.99 -6.76 11.52
CA ASN A 150 -2.08 -6.94 12.46
C ASN A 150 -2.33 -5.71 13.35
N ILE A 151 -1.36 -4.76 13.44
CA ILE A 151 -1.52 -3.52 14.22
C ILE A 151 -2.09 -2.38 13.36
N ALA A 152 -1.73 -2.29 12.08
CA ALA A 152 -2.24 -1.24 11.18
C ALA A 152 -3.76 -1.29 11.01
N GLY A 153 -4.33 -2.47 10.96
CA GLY A 153 -5.76 -2.73 10.98
C GLY A 153 -6.52 -2.35 9.71
N HIS A 154 -6.48 -1.10 9.28
CA HIS A 154 -7.23 -0.62 8.11
C HIS A 154 -6.83 -1.34 6.82
N THR A 155 -5.58 -1.68 6.64
CA THR A 155 -5.09 -2.42 5.46
C THR A 155 -5.66 -3.82 5.37
N PHE A 156 -6.01 -4.41 6.52
CA PHE A 156 -6.58 -5.76 6.58
C PHE A 156 -8.07 -5.83 6.24
N VAL A 157 -8.80 -4.74 6.42
CA VAL A 157 -10.25 -4.66 6.13
C VAL A 157 -10.56 -3.89 4.84
N MET A 158 -9.54 -3.58 4.04
CA MET A 158 -9.66 -2.94 2.74
C MET A 158 -8.99 -3.78 1.66
N ALA A 159 -9.55 -3.77 0.47
CA ALA A 159 -9.09 -4.58 -0.64
C ALA A 159 -8.03 -3.88 -1.50
N ASP A 160 -7.24 -4.70 -2.21
CA ASP A 160 -6.26 -4.29 -3.24
C ASP A 160 -5.30 -3.20 -2.76
N TYR A 161 -4.79 -3.33 -1.54
CA TYR A 161 -3.88 -2.36 -0.96
C TYR A 161 -2.48 -2.48 -1.56
N VAL A 162 -2.34 -2.02 -2.80
CA VAL A 162 -1.03 -1.84 -3.44
C VAL A 162 -0.51 -0.47 -3.08
N SER A 163 0.68 -0.37 -2.50
CA SER A 163 1.21 0.91 -2.04
C SER A 163 1.85 1.75 -3.15
N ARG A 164 2.42 1.12 -4.18
CA ARG A 164 3.23 1.78 -5.24
C ARG A 164 3.06 1.10 -6.58
N ARG A 165 3.29 1.90 -7.65
CA ARG A 165 3.38 1.38 -9.03
C ARG A 165 4.53 2.03 -9.79
N ASP A 166 5.01 1.32 -10.80
CA ASP A 166 5.96 1.82 -11.78
C ASP A 166 5.21 2.56 -12.91
N ASN A 167 5.93 3.38 -13.67
CA ASN A 167 5.43 4.05 -14.88
C ASN A 167 4.18 4.92 -14.64
N VAL A 168 4.19 5.65 -13.53
CA VAL A 168 3.05 6.46 -13.07
C VAL A 168 3.17 7.89 -13.56
N LEU A 169 2.06 8.43 -14.03
CA LEU A 169 1.82 9.87 -14.19
C LEU A 169 0.75 10.29 -13.18
N THR A 170 1.02 11.36 -12.44
CA THR A 170 0.06 11.92 -11.47
C THR A 170 -0.04 13.43 -11.65
N TYR A 171 -1.26 13.92 -11.70
CA TYR A 171 -1.57 15.35 -11.60
C TYR A 171 -2.19 15.66 -10.24
N VAL A 172 -1.71 16.73 -9.62
CA VAL A 172 -2.24 17.31 -8.37
C VAL A 172 -2.58 18.77 -8.65
N SER A 173 -3.84 19.15 -8.47
CA SER A 173 -4.27 20.54 -8.70
C SER A 173 -3.70 21.49 -7.64
N PRO A 174 -3.69 22.80 -7.91
CA PRO A 174 -3.63 23.80 -6.86
C PRO A 174 -4.79 23.59 -5.88
N GLU A 175 -4.60 24.01 -4.63
CA GLU A 175 -5.67 24.02 -3.66
C GLU A 175 -6.68 25.13 -4.00
N PHE A 176 -7.95 24.79 -4.00
CA PHE A 176 -9.04 25.72 -4.21
C PHE A 176 -10.10 25.52 -3.12
N ALA A 177 -10.36 26.54 -2.32
CA ALA A 177 -11.33 26.50 -1.21
C ALA A 177 -11.17 25.29 -0.29
N GLY A 178 -9.91 24.95 0.07
CA GLY A 178 -9.56 23.79 0.88
C GLY A 178 -9.58 22.47 0.11
N THR A 179 -9.90 22.47 -1.19
CA THR A 179 -9.99 21.27 -2.02
C THR A 179 -8.78 21.12 -2.92
N THR A 180 -8.20 19.91 -2.97
CA THR A 180 -7.17 19.49 -3.92
C THR A 180 -7.70 18.30 -4.73
N LEU A 181 -7.54 18.35 -6.05
CA LEU A 181 -7.94 17.30 -6.98
C LEU A 181 -6.73 16.49 -7.42
N TYR A 182 -6.94 15.21 -7.65
CA TYR A 182 -5.90 14.26 -8.04
C TYR A 182 -6.36 13.42 -9.22
N ALA A 183 -5.46 13.20 -10.17
CA ALA A 183 -5.65 12.23 -11.23
C ALA A 183 -4.35 11.43 -11.42
N GLN A 184 -4.45 10.11 -11.53
CA GLN A 184 -3.28 9.24 -11.65
C GLN A 184 -3.53 8.15 -12.67
N TYR A 185 -2.48 7.84 -13.44
CA TYR A 185 -2.46 6.74 -14.38
C TYR A 185 -1.11 6.01 -14.30
N ALA A 186 -1.13 4.68 -14.15
CA ALA A 186 0.05 3.85 -14.26
C ALA A 186 -0.03 3.02 -15.54
N MET A 187 0.98 3.17 -16.39
CA MET A 187 1.11 2.42 -17.64
C MET A 187 1.47 0.97 -17.32
N GLY A 188 0.90 0.04 -18.06
CA GLY A 188 1.31 -1.35 -18.00
C GLY A 188 2.70 -1.53 -18.57
N GLY A 189 3.60 -2.15 -17.82
CA GLY A 189 4.97 -2.28 -18.30
C GLY A 189 5.95 -2.81 -17.28
N ASP A 190 5.46 -3.49 -16.25
CA ASP A 190 6.33 -4.11 -15.24
C ASP A 190 7.08 -5.32 -15.77
N ASP A 191 6.61 -5.94 -16.84
CA ASP A 191 7.31 -7.00 -17.53
C ASP A 191 8.08 -6.45 -18.75
N LYS A 192 9.19 -7.09 -19.06
CA LYS A 192 10.07 -6.73 -20.17
C LYS A 192 9.39 -6.71 -21.55
N ILE A 193 8.11 -7.05 -21.61
CA ILE A 193 7.29 -7.17 -22.84
C ILE A 193 6.19 -6.10 -22.83
N GLY A 194 6.01 -5.38 -21.72
CA GLY A 194 4.94 -4.42 -21.53
C GLY A 194 5.12 -3.19 -22.40
N SER A 195 4.43 -3.12 -23.50
CA SER A 195 4.14 -1.85 -24.13
C SER A 195 2.67 -1.51 -23.87
N GLU A 196 2.39 -0.25 -23.62
CA GLU A 196 1.07 0.26 -23.26
C GLU A 196 -0.03 -0.12 -24.28
N ASN A 197 0.32 -0.36 -25.50
CA ASN A 197 -0.61 -0.77 -26.57
C ASN A 197 -0.91 -2.28 -26.61
N LYS A 198 -0.38 -3.09 -25.68
CA LYS A 198 -0.62 -4.53 -25.66
C LYS A 198 -1.75 -4.90 -24.72
N THR A 199 -2.53 -5.90 -25.11
CA THR A 199 -3.63 -6.46 -24.30
C THR A 199 -3.16 -7.22 -23.08
N THR A 200 -1.85 -7.47 -22.95
CA THR A 200 -1.20 -8.14 -21.84
C THR A 200 -0.72 -7.19 -20.73
N ALA A 201 -0.90 -5.88 -20.90
CA ALA A 201 -0.49 -4.88 -19.91
C ALA A 201 -1.55 -4.70 -18.83
N ASP A 202 -1.15 -4.81 -17.57
CA ASP A 202 -1.98 -4.42 -16.42
C ASP A 202 -1.86 -2.90 -16.21
N ARG A 203 -2.98 -2.19 -16.08
CA ARG A 203 -3.04 -0.73 -15.95
C ARG A 203 -3.73 -0.33 -14.68
N TYR A 204 -3.46 0.88 -14.23
CA TYR A 204 -4.14 1.48 -13.08
C TYR A 204 -4.54 2.91 -13.42
N ALA A 205 -5.75 3.31 -13.04
CA ALA A 205 -6.20 4.68 -13.13
C ALA A 205 -6.95 5.06 -11.86
N ALA A 206 -6.79 6.30 -11.41
CA ALA A 206 -7.48 6.82 -10.24
C ALA A 206 -7.79 8.30 -10.40
N ILE A 207 -8.92 8.71 -9.83
CA ILE A 207 -9.26 10.10 -9.61
C ILE A 207 -9.71 10.28 -8.15
N GLY A 208 -9.36 11.41 -7.55
CA GLY A 208 -9.72 11.67 -6.17
C GLY A 208 -9.74 13.16 -5.85
N ALA A 209 -10.31 13.46 -4.69
CA ALA A 209 -10.34 14.78 -4.11
C ALA A 209 -10.10 14.70 -2.62
N LYS A 210 -9.37 15.66 -2.09
CA LYS A 210 -9.20 15.90 -0.67
C LYS A 210 -9.71 17.30 -0.36
N TRP A 211 -10.51 17.42 0.69
CA TRP A 211 -10.94 18.68 1.25
C TRP A 211 -10.53 18.78 2.72
N ALA A 212 -10.06 19.95 3.13
CA ALA A 212 -9.75 20.26 4.52
C ALA A 212 -10.35 21.62 4.89
N GLY A 213 -11.06 21.69 6.01
CA GLY A 213 -11.69 22.91 6.50
C GLY A 213 -12.06 22.82 7.97
N GLY A 214 -11.57 23.77 8.78
CA GLY A 214 -11.75 23.74 10.23
C GLY A 214 -11.22 22.44 10.83
N PRO A 215 -12.00 21.74 11.67
CA PRO A 215 -11.58 20.47 12.31
C PRO A 215 -11.75 19.25 11.40
N PHE A 216 -12.21 19.39 10.17
CA PHE A 216 -12.55 18.29 9.28
C PHE A 216 -11.54 18.13 8.14
N GLU A 217 -11.23 16.89 7.82
CA GLU A 217 -10.61 16.49 6.56
C GLU A 217 -11.48 15.39 5.94
N VAL A 218 -11.73 15.46 4.64
CA VAL A 218 -12.50 14.46 3.89
C VAL A 218 -11.77 14.16 2.59
N GLY A 219 -11.67 12.89 2.23
CA GLY A 219 -11.10 12.42 0.97
C GLY A 219 -11.99 11.40 0.30
N ALA A 220 -12.18 11.54 -0.99
CA ALA A 220 -12.87 10.58 -1.83
C ALA A 220 -11.98 10.17 -3.00
N LEU A 221 -12.02 8.89 -3.36
CA LEU A 221 -11.19 8.32 -4.41
C LEU A 221 -11.94 7.19 -5.11
N VAL A 222 -11.87 7.16 -6.43
CA VAL A 222 -12.27 6.01 -7.24
C VAL A 222 -11.04 5.55 -8.00
N ASP A 223 -10.77 4.25 -7.97
CA ASP A 223 -9.71 3.66 -8.76
C ASP A 223 -10.16 2.42 -9.53
N TRP A 224 -9.42 2.14 -10.58
CA TRP A 224 -9.63 1.03 -11.50
C TRP A 224 -8.31 0.35 -11.80
N GLN A 225 -8.31 -0.98 -11.71
CA GLN A 225 -7.20 -1.83 -12.10
C GLN A 225 -7.63 -2.68 -13.29
N ASN A 226 -7.09 -2.34 -14.46
CA ASN A 226 -7.23 -3.21 -15.62
C ASN A 226 -6.29 -4.39 -15.48
N LYS A 227 -6.84 -5.59 -15.52
CA LYS A 227 -6.08 -6.82 -15.41
C LYS A 227 -6.01 -7.50 -16.78
N SER A 228 -4.81 -7.64 -17.27
CA SER A 228 -4.56 -8.26 -18.58
C SER A 228 -5.00 -9.72 -18.61
N ASN A 229 -5.55 -10.11 -19.74
CA ASN A 229 -5.85 -11.51 -20.05
C ASN A 229 -4.61 -12.19 -20.65
N ARG A 230 -3.83 -12.88 -19.83
CA ARG A 230 -2.60 -13.59 -20.19
C ARG A 230 -2.60 -15.01 -19.68
N ASP A 231 -1.75 -15.88 -20.18
CA ASP A 231 -1.62 -17.24 -19.64
C ASP A 231 -1.30 -17.20 -18.15
N VAL A 232 -1.95 -18.06 -17.37
CA VAL A 232 -1.73 -18.24 -15.94
C VAL A 232 -0.97 -19.54 -15.73
N THR A 233 0.20 -19.48 -15.10
CA THR A 233 1.01 -20.67 -14.82
C THR A 233 1.11 -20.88 -13.32
N ILE A 234 0.73 -22.09 -12.85
CA ILE A 234 0.75 -22.50 -11.46
C ILE A 234 1.42 -23.87 -11.41
N ASN A 235 2.48 -24.03 -10.61
CA ASN A 235 3.21 -25.31 -10.46
C ASN A 235 3.60 -25.95 -11.81
N ASN A 236 4.12 -25.14 -12.75
CA ASN A 236 4.48 -25.53 -14.11
C ASN A 236 3.30 -25.98 -15.01
N TYR A 237 2.07 -25.87 -14.54
CA TYR A 237 0.89 -26.08 -15.37
C TYR A 237 0.36 -24.74 -15.89
N THR A 238 0.30 -24.59 -17.21
CA THR A 238 -0.17 -23.34 -17.83
C THR A 238 -1.63 -23.47 -18.24
N LEU A 239 -2.44 -22.59 -17.70
CA LEU A 239 -3.80 -22.34 -18.14
C LEU A 239 -3.75 -21.34 -19.29
N PRO A 240 -4.12 -21.73 -20.52
CA PRO A 240 -4.02 -20.84 -21.66
C PRO A 240 -5.07 -19.72 -21.56
N ARG A 241 -4.73 -18.57 -22.08
CA ARG A 241 -5.65 -17.45 -22.25
C ARG A 241 -6.94 -17.89 -22.95
N GLY A 242 -8.08 -17.58 -22.34
CA GLY A 242 -9.41 -17.95 -22.85
C GLY A 242 -10.05 -19.17 -22.15
N SER A 243 -9.30 -19.94 -21.35
CA SER A 243 -9.87 -20.99 -20.50
C SER A 243 -10.43 -20.46 -19.17
N TYR A 244 -10.27 -19.16 -18.90
CA TYR A 244 -10.74 -18.45 -17.71
C TYR A 244 -11.05 -16.98 -18.06
N SER A 245 -11.71 -16.27 -17.13
CA SER A 245 -12.06 -14.87 -17.28
C SER A 245 -11.40 -14.05 -16.18
N ILE A 246 -10.47 -13.17 -16.53
CA ILE A 246 -9.92 -12.18 -15.60
C ILE A 246 -10.85 -10.98 -15.56
N LYS A 247 -11.15 -10.50 -14.37
CA LYS A 247 -12.00 -9.33 -14.14
C LYS A 247 -11.14 -8.12 -13.74
N ASP A 248 -11.51 -6.96 -14.27
CA ASP A 248 -10.97 -5.69 -13.81
C ASP A 248 -11.50 -5.37 -12.41
N ALA A 249 -10.65 -4.83 -11.55
CA ALA A 249 -11.05 -4.42 -10.22
C ALA A 249 -11.39 -2.92 -10.14
N TYR A 250 -12.36 -2.59 -9.30
CA TYR A 250 -12.75 -1.22 -9.01
C TYR A 250 -12.86 -1.02 -7.51
N THR A 251 -12.40 0.14 -7.01
CA THR A 251 -12.67 0.53 -5.64
C THR A 251 -13.26 1.94 -5.57
N VAL A 252 -14.19 2.13 -4.64
CA VAL A 252 -14.73 3.44 -4.25
C VAL A 252 -14.38 3.65 -2.79
N ASN A 253 -13.68 4.71 -2.50
CA ASN A 253 -13.09 4.97 -1.20
C ASN A 253 -13.55 6.33 -0.67
N LEU A 254 -13.98 6.37 0.58
CA LEU A 254 -14.31 7.58 1.31
C LEU A 254 -13.64 7.51 2.68
N ALA A 255 -12.85 8.53 3.02
CA ALA A 255 -12.25 8.64 4.33
C ALA A 255 -12.35 10.07 4.83
N GLY A 256 -12.29 10.21 6.15
CA GLY A 256 -12.23 11.53 6.75
C GLY A 256 -11.84 11.47 8.21
N SER A 257 -11.50 12.63 8.75
CA SER A 257 -11.18 12.79 10.16
C SER A 257 -11.85 14.04 10.73
N TYR A 258 -12.12 13.97 12.02
CA TYR A 258 -12.63 15.06 12.84
C TYR A 258 -11.71 15.24 14.05
N ASP A 259 -11.16 16.44 14.19
CA ASP A 259 -10.33 16.83 15.32
C ASP A 259 -11.16 17.69 16.29
N CYS A 260 -11.53 17.12 17.43
CA CYS A 260 -12.27 17.84 18.47
C CYS A 260 -11.37 18.59 19.47
N GLY A 261 -10.06 18.68 19.21
CA GLY A 261 -9.06 19.27 20.07
C GLY A 261 -8.57 18.35 21.20
N PHE A 262 -9.36 17.40 21.65
CA PHE A 262 -8.97 16.35 22.60
C PHE A 262 -8.53 15.06 21.89
N ALA A 263 -9.22 14.73 20.81
CA ALA A 263 -8.94 13.54 20.01
C ALA A 263 -9.19 13.81 18.54
N LYS A 264 -8.40 13.19 17.67
CA LYS A 264 -8.65 13.13 16.23
C LYS A 264 -9.18 11.74 15.87
N THR A 265 -10.40 11.68 15.40
CA THR A 265 -11.09 10.44 15.04
C THR A 265 -11.17 10.30 13.52
N TYR A 266 -10.95 9.10 13.01
CA TYR A 266 -10.87 8.76 11.60
C TYR A 266 -11.92 7.71 11.26
N LEU A 267 -12.60 7.89 10.14
CA LEU A 267 -13.50 6.91 9.55
C LEU A 267 -13.09 6.67 8.10
N ALA A 268 -12.95 5.41 7.72
CA ALA A 268 -12.70 5.01 6.35
C ALA A 268 -13.72 3.97 5.91
N LEU A 269 -14.22 4.15 4.70
CA LEU A 269 -15.18 3.29 4.03
C LEU A 269 -14.62 2.93 2.66
N GLN A 270 -14.74 1.67 2.29
CA GLN A 270 -14.40 1.20 0.95
C GLN A 270 -15.48 0.25 0.45
N TYR A 271 -15.91 0.45 -0.79
CA TYR A 271 -16.54 -0.58 -1.61
C TYR A 271 -15.53 -1.07 -2.63
N PHE A 272 -15.45 -2.37 -2.84
CA PHE A 272 -14.56 -2.98 -3.82
C PHE A 272 -15.30 -4.03 -4.63
N LYS A 273 -14.94 -4.12 -5.91
CA LYS A 273 -15.50 -5.09 -6.84
C LYS A 273 -14.39 -5.79 -7.59
N ASP A 274 -14.50 -7.12 -7.67
CA ASP A 274 -13.55 -7.99 -8.37
C ASP A 274 -12.09 -7.79 -7.90
N ALA A 275 -11.89 -7.46 -6.60
CA ALA A 275 -10.59 -7.29 -5.98
C ALA A 275 -9.87 -8.64 -5.81
N ASN A 276 -8.52 -8.66 -5.92
CA ASN A 276 -7.73 -9.89 -5.76
C ASN A 276 -7.01 -9.97 -4.42
N ASP A 277 -6.58 -8.84 -3.86
CA ASP A 277 -5.90 -8.80 -2.56
C ASP A 277 -6.85 -8.31 -1.48
N VAL A 278 -7.31 -9.23 -0.67
CA VAL A 278 -8.30 -8.97 0.37
C VAL A 278 -7.90 -9.70 1.64
N ALA A 279 -7.83 -9.00 2.76
CA ALA A 279 -7.63 -9.55 4.09
C ALA A 279 -6.48 -10.56 4.20
N GLY A 280 -5.36 -10.30 3.52
CA GLY A 280 -4.18 -11.16 3.54
C GLY A 280 -4.37 -12.51 2.82
N LEU A 281 -5.25 -12.61 1.82
CA LEU A 281 -5.40 -13.83 1.01
C LEU A 281 -4.15 -14.15 0.20
N ILE A 282 -3.48 -13.14 -0.40
CA ILE A 282 -2.26 -13.35 -1.18
C ILE A 282 -1.13 -13.97 -0.34
N PRO A 283 -0.76 -13.44 0.82
CA PRO A 283 0.24 -14.08 1.68
C PRO A 283 -0.11 -15.50 2.06
N LYS A 284 -1.38 -15.81 2.29
CA LYS A 284 -1.80 -17.19 2.59
C LYS A 284 -1.69 -18.11 1.38
N ALA A 285 -2.08 -17.66 0.20
CA ALA A 285 -1.86 -18.41 -1.03
C ALA A 285 -0.36 -18.65 -1.27
N ALA A 286 0.49 -17.64 -1.04
CA ALA A 286 1.95 -17.75 -1.16
C ALA A 286 2.54 -18.83 -0.25
N SER A 287 2.04 -18.99 0.96
CA SER A 287 2.49 -20.04 1.89
C SER A 287 2.14 -21.46 1.41
N ILE A 288 1.18 -21.60 0.50
CA ILE A 288 0.73 -22.89 -0.03
C ILE A 288 1.40 -23.23 -1.36
N VAL A 289 1.46 -22.28 -2.29
CA VAL A 289 1.92 -22.52 -3.67
C VAL A 289 3.20 -21.76 -4.04
N GLY A 290 3.74 -20.94 -3.14
CA GLY A 290 4.89 -20.07 -3.37
C GLY A 290 4.50 -18.71 -3.96
N ASP A 291 5.32 -17.70 -3.73
CA ASP A 291 5.02 -16.29 -4.03
C ASP A 291 4.63 -16.03 -5.50
N LYS A 292 5.35 -16.65 -6.44
CA LYS A 292 5.09 -16.45 -7.88
C LYS A 292 3.75 -17.04 -8.32
N ASP A 293 3.39 -18.18 -7.76
CA ASP A 293 2.16 -18.89 -8.13
C ASP A 293 0.95 -18.33 -7.38
N ALA A 294 1.14 -17.79 -6.17
CA ALA A 294 0.09 -17.13 -5.41
C ALA A 294 -0.55 -15.97 -6.16
N GLU A 295 0.27 -15.10 -6.74
CA GLU A 295 -0.24 -13.97 -7.55
C GLU A 295 -1.06 -14.48 -8.75
N GLN A 296 -0.64 -15.58 -9.36
CA GLN A 296 -1.36 -16.19 -10.49
C GLN A 296 -2.69 -16.82 -10.06
N VAL A 297 -2.70 -17.54 -8.93
CA VAL A 297 -3.94 -18.09 -8.35
C VAL A 297 -4.92 -16.98 -8.01
N MET A 298 -4.44 -15.91 -7.38
CA MET A 298 -5.28 -14.78 -6.97
C MET A 298 -5.83 -13.96 -8.14
N ARG A 299 -5.26 -14.09 -9.35
CA ARG A 299 -5.90 -13.53 -10.56
C ARG A 299 -7.22 -14.20 -10.92
N LEU A 300 -7.40 -15.42 -10.49
CA LEU A 300 -8.58 -16.24 -10.78
C LEU A 300 -9.65 -16.15 -9.68
N LEU A 301 -9.24 -15.75 -8.47
CA LEU A 301 -10.13 -15.52 -7.33
C LEU A 301 -10.33 -14.01 -7.18
N THR A 302 -11.59 -13.57 -7.19
CA THR A 302 -11.94 -12.17 -6.93
C THR A 302 -12.93 -12.06 -5.79
N VAL A 303 -12.92 -10.92 -5.12
CA VAL A 303 -13.84 -10.62 -4.02
C VAL A 303 -14.55 -9.29 -4.31
N THR A 304 -15.87 -9.28 -4.10
CA THR A 304 -16.69 -8.07 -4.16
C THR A 304 -17.31 -7.84 -2.78
N GLY A 305 -17.17 -6.63 -2.25
CA GLY A 305 -17.65 -6.38 -0.89
C GLY A 305 -17.37 -4.95 -0.42
N TYR A 306 -17.35 -4.80 0.90
CA TYR A 306 -17.06 -3.51 1.53
C TYR A 306 -16.19 -3.67 2.78
N GLY A 307 -15.47 -2.61 3.12
CA GLY A 307 -14.69 -2.49 4.34
C GLY A 307 -14.97 -1.20 5.07
N VAL A 308 -14.90 -1.24 6.41
CA VAL A 308 -15.08 -0.11 7.29
C VAL A 308 -13.97 -0.12 8.35
N HIS A 309 -13.36 1.03 8.60
CA HIS A 309 -12.39 1.18 9.68
C HIS A 309 -12.66 2.47 10.45
N LEU A 310 -12.75 2.38 11.76
CA LEU A 310 -12.87 3.49 12.69
C LEU A 310 -11.67 3.50 13.63
N SER A 311 -11.02 4.65 13.77
CA SER A 311 -9.88 4.79 14.67
C SER A 311 -9.80 6.17 15.27
N THR A 312 -9.04 6.31 16.35
CA THR A 312 -8.82 7.58 17.04
C THR A 312 -7.39 7.69 17.55
N ALA A 313 -6.89 8.93 17.59
CA ALA A 313 -5.66 9.29 18.27
C ALA A 313 -5.94 10.38 19.30
N PHE A 314 -5.34 10.27 20.50
CA PHE A 314 -5.45 11.25 21.55
C PHE A 314 -4.20 11.27 22.44
N ASP A 315 -3.90 12.42 23.01
CA ASP A 315 -2.71 12.59 23.85
C ASP A 315 -3.05 12.31 25.31
N ALA A 316 -2.30 11.40 25.93
CA ALA A 316 -2.39 11.08 27.35
C ALA A 316 -1.08 10.47 27.85
N LEU A 317 -0.77 10.67 29.14
CA LEU A 317 0.43 10.14 29.81
C LEU A 317 1.74 10.58 29.12
N GLY A 318 1.75 11.79 28.55
CA GLY A 318 2.91 12.38 27.90
C GLY A 318 3.20 11.89 26.48
N GLY A 319 2.36 11.03 25.92
CA GLY A 319 2.49 10.53 24.56
C GLY A 319 1.15 10.44 23.85
N SER A 320 1.15 9.89 22.64
CA SER A 320 -0.03 9.76 21.78
C SER A 320 -0.53 8.32 21.76
N TRP A 321 -1.76 8.12 22.17
CA TRP A 321 -2.48 6.85 22.09
C TRP A 321 -3.23 6.74 20.78
N LYS A 322 -3.30 5.54 20.26
CA LYS A 322 -4.07 5.19 19.06
C LYS A 322 -4.90 3.95 19.32
N ALA A 323 -6.14 3.95 18.87
CA ALA A 323 -7.01 2.78 18.93
C ALA A 323 -7.81 2.67 17.64
N GLY A 324 -8.10 1.46 17.20
CA GLY A 324 -8.84 1.23 15.97
C GLY A 324 -9.56 -0.11 15.96
N ILE A 325 -10.68 -0.14 15.23
CA ILE A 325 -11.44 -1.34 14.91
C ILE A 325 -11.86 -1.31 13.46
N GLY A 326 -11.99 -2.47 12.86
CA GLY A 326 -12.44 -2.58 11.47
C GLY A 326 -13.21 -3.84 11.19
N TYR A 327 -14.01 -3.79 10.12
CA TYR A 327 -14.81 -4.87 9.62
C TYR A 327 -14.83 -4.87 8.10
N MET A 328 -14.84 -6.05 7.51
CA MET A 328 -15.02 -6.27 6.08
C MET A 328 -15.95 -7.45 5.85
N ASP A 329 -16.76 -7.35 4.81
CA ASP A 329 -17.65 -8.42 4.32
C ASP A 329 -17.63 -8.44 2.79
N GLY A 330 -17.62 -9.62 2.19
CA GLY A 330 -17.62 -9.75 0.74
C GLY A 330 -17.85 -11.17 0.25
N ASP A 331 -18.22 -11.25 -1.02
CA ASP A 331 -18.44 -12.49 -1.76
C ASP A 331 -17.22 -12.80 -2.63
N ALA A 332 -16.74 -14.03 -2.58
CA ALA A 332 -15.61 -14.53 -3.35
C ALA A 332 -16.08 -15.35 -4.54
N ASP A 333 -15.57 -15.03 -5.73
CA ASP A 333 -15.85 -15.71 -6.99
C ASP A 333 -14.59 -16.32 -7.59
N LEU A 334 -14.72 -17.54 -8.14
CA LEU A 334 -13.64 -18.22 -8.85
C LEU A 334 -13.94 -18.31 -10.34
N HIS A 335 -13.05 -17.75 -11.17
CA HIS A 335 -13.27 -17.52 -12.60
C HIS A 335 -12.66 -18.61 -13.52
N PHE A 336 -12.89 -19.88 -13.23
CA PHE A 336 -12.59 -20.99 -14.14
C PHE A 336 -13.81 -21.39 -14.96
N ALA A 337 -13.61 -21.77 -16.22
CA ALA A 337 -14.69 -22.16 -17.13
C ALA A 337 -15.53 -23.37 -16.63
N GLU A 338 -14.95 -24.21 -15.79
CA GLU A 338 -15.58 -25.45 -15.28
C GLU A 338 -16.09 -25.34 -13.84
N THR A 339 -15.92 -24.21 -13.16
CA THR A 339 -16.30 -24.04 -11.75
C THR A 339 -17.73 -23.55 -11.55
N LYS A 340 -18.69 -24.14 -12.26
CA LYS A 340 -20.10 -23.92 -11.92
C LYS A 340 -20.37 -24.47 -10.52
N GLY A 341 -20.72 -23.57 -9.58
CA GLY A 341 -21.08 -23.94 -8.21
C GLY A 341 -20.02 -23.62 -7.15
N PHE A 342 -19.02 -22.78 -7.46
CA PHE A 342 -18.23 -22.12 -6.41
C PHE A 342 -19.05 -20.97 -5.83
N ASN A 343 -19.11 -20.89 -4.51
CA ASN A 343 -19.59 -19.76 -3.73
C ASN A 343 -18.69 -19.60 -2.53
N GLY A 344 -18.28 -18.36 -2.23
CA GLY A 344 -17.40 -18.06 -1.11
C GLY A 344 -17.83 -16.77 -0.42
N ASP A 345 -17.88 -16.80 0.91
CA ASP A 345 -18.11 -15.63 1.77
C ASP A 345 -16.84 -15.34 2.55
N ILE A 346 -16.38 -14.10 2.54
CA ILE A 346 -15.21 -13.67 3.30
C ILE A 346 -15.60 -12.57 4.30
N LYS A 347 -15.16 -12.73 5.55
CA LYS A 347 -15.29 -11.70 6.59
C LYS A 347 -13.95 -11.46 7.25
N ALA A 348 -13.67 -10.19 7.56
CA ALA A 348 -12.48 -9.82 8.30
C ALA A 348 -12.79 -8.83 9.42
N TYR A 349 -12.04 -8.98 10.50
CA TYR A 349 -12.15 -8.15 11.71
C TYR A 349 -10.77 -7.71 12.13
N THR A 350 -10.66 -6.49 12.66
CA THR A 350 -9.43 -5.99 13.26
C THR A 350 -9.72 -5.17 14.50
N ALA A 351 -8.79 -5.23 15.47
CA ALA A 351 -8.78 -4.37 16.65
C ALA A 351 -7.33 -4.10 17.03
N SER A 352 -7.00 -2.82 17.26
CA SER A 352 -5.62 -2.38 17.48
C SER A 352 -5.54 -1.29 18.52
N VAL A 353 -4.42 -1.28 19.26
CA VAL A 353 -4.03 -0.18 20.15
C VAL A 353 -2.54 0.08 20.01
N GLY A 354 -2.15 1.35 20.04
CA GLY A 354 -0.77 1.79 19.95
C GLY A 354 -0.49 2.97 20.87
N TYR A 355 0.77 3.13 21.27
CA TYR A 355 1.26 4.24 22.05
C TYR A 355 2.60 4.70 21.50
N GLU A 356 2.76 5.99 21.32
CA GLU A 356 3.99 6.64 20.86
C GLU A 356 4.42 7.70 21.87
N TYR A 357 5.69 7.66 22.27
CA TYR A 357 6.26 8.62 23.21
C TYR A 357 7.49 9.30 22.60
N ALA A 358 7.42 10.62 22.42
CA ALA A 358 8.50 11.39 21.84
C ALA A 358 9.61 11.62 22.87
N LEU A 359 10.82 11.14 22.60
CA LEU A 359 12.03 11.43 23.36
C LEU A 359 12.66 12.76 22.92
N SER A 360 12.45 13.12 21.65
CA SER A 360 12.90 14.38 21.04
C SER A 360 12.08 14.67 19.77
N LYS A 361 12.33 15.79 19.10
CA LYS A 361 11.71 16.10 17.80
C LYS A 361 11.99 15.05 16.70
N ARG A 362 13.06 14.26 16.85
CA ARG A 362 13.51 13.28 15.84
C ARG A 362 13.48 11.84 16.32
N THR A 363 13.25 11.61 17.62
CA THR A 363 13.36 10.29 18.22
C THR A 363 12.12 9.98 19.05
N MET A 364 11.52 8.84 18.83
CA MET A 364 10.39 8.35 19.63
C MET A 364 10.53 6.85 19.93
N VAL A 365 9.95 6.42 21.01
CA VAL A 365 9.71 5.01 21.31
C VAL A 365 8.23 4.71 21.11
N TYR A 366 7.91 3.48 20.75
CA TYR A 366 6.55 3.06 20.54
C TYR A 366 6.30 1.66 21.09
N THR A 367 5.04 1.37 21.38
CA THR A 367 4.53 0.02 21.62
C THR A 367 3.13 -0.09 21.08
N GLY A 368 2.76 -1.27 20.64
CA GLY A 368 1.43 -1.51 20.10
C GLY A 368 1.10 -2.99 20.04
N MET A 369 -0.19 -3.27 19.98
CA MET A 369 -0.72 -4.60 19.76
C MET A 369 -1.93 -4.54 18.80
N GLY A 370 -2.13 -5.61 18.08
CA GLY A 370 -3.23 -5.73 17.16
C GLY A 370 -3.69 -7.17 17.01
N TYR A 371 -4.96 -7.30 16.68
CA TYR A 371 -5.61 -8.56 16.41
C TYR A 371 -6.34 -8.47 15.09
N THR A 372 -6.16 -9.49 14.27
CA THR A 372 -6.91 -9.68 13.02
C THR A 372 -7.56 -11.07 12.99
N GLN A 373 -8.71 -11.16 12.35
CA GLN A 373 -9.37 -12.42 12.07
C GLN A 373 -9.97 -12.37 10.68
N ARG A 374 -9.72 -13.39 9.88
CA ARG A 374 -10.38 -13.66 8.61
C ARG A 374 -11.12 -14.97 8.68
N GLU A 375 -12.34 -14.99 8.19
CA GLU A 375 -13.15 -16.16 7.95
C GLU A 375 -13.44 -16.26 6.45
N LEU A 376 -13.20 -17.40 5.85
CA LEU A 376 -13.52 -17.70 4.45
C LEU A 376 -14.33 -18.99 4.41
N ASP A 377 -15.61 -18.87 4.10
CA ASP A 377 -16.53 -19.97 3.91
C ASP A 377 -16.68 -20.23 2.42
N MET A 378 -16.35 -21.45 1.97
CA MET A 378 -16.38 -21.82 0.55
C MET A 378 -17.23 -23.05 0.35
N THR A 379 -18.04 -23.05 -0.71
CA THR A 379 -18.75 -24.21 -1.22
C THR A 379 -18.27 -24.48 -2.63
N TYR A 380 -17.77 -25.67 -2.88
CA TYR A 380 -17.38 -26.14 -4.21
C TYR A 380 -17.77 -27.60 -4.42
N ALA A 381 -18.44 -27.91 -5.54
CA ALA A 381 -18.92 -29.27 -5.87
C ALA A 381 -19.72 -29.94 -4.74
N GLN A 382 -20.54 -29.18 -4.00
CA GLN A 382 -21.31 -29.56 -2.82
C GLN A 382 -20.49 -29.87 -1.55
N GLU A 383 -19.21 -29.65 -1.57
CA GLU A 383 -18.37 -29.71 -0.37
C GLU A 383 -18.23 -28.31 0.26
N ASN A 384 -18.43 -28.24 1.56
CA ASN A 384 -18.27 -27.02 2.34
C ASN A 384 -16.90 -27.03 3.03
N ARG A 385 -16.19 -25.95 2.88
CA ARG A 385 -14.92 -25.69 3.58
C ARG A 385 -14.97 -24.33 4.27
N LYS A 386 -14.58 -24.30 5.52
CA LYS A 386 -14.40 -23.05 6.28
C LYS A 386 -12.96 -22.92 6.72
N ASP A 387 -12.32 -21.81 6.32
CA ASP A 387 -11.00 -21.40 6.77
C ASP A 387 -11.11 -20.21 7.72
N THR A 388 -10.41 -20.27 8.85
CA THR A 388 -10.32 -19.17 9.80
C THR A 388 -8.85 -18.92 10.10
N VAL A 389 -8.38 -17.70 9.85
CA VAL A 389 -7.03 -17.22 10.23
C VAL A 389 -7.17 -16.16 11.29
N LYS A 390 -6.41 -16.28 12.37
CA LYS A 390 -6.33 -15.31 13.48
C LYS A 390 -4.89 -14.90 13.65
N GLY A 391 -4.63 -13.61 13.56
CA GLY A 391 -3.32 -13.01 13.79
C GLY A 391 -3.32 -12.14 15.05
N PHE A 392 -2.23 -12.15 15.79
CA PHE A 392 -1.96 -11.24 16.88
C PHE A 392 -0.52 -10.80 16.81
N ASP A 393 -0.28 -9.50 16.86
CA ASP A 393 1.04 -8.90 17.00
C ASP A 393 1.14 -8.08 18.26
N PHE A 394 2.30 -8.16 18.91
CA PHE A 394 2.75 -7.20 19.90
C PHE A 394 4.12 -6.67 19.47
N ALA A 395 4.28 -5.37 19.44
CA ALA A 395 5.52 -4.75 19.02
C ALA A 395 5.94 -3.60 19.94
N MET A 396 7.26 -3.39 20.04
CA MET A 396 7.86 -2.21 20.66
C MET A 396 9.17 -1.86 19.94
N GLY A 397 9.50 -0.58 19.88
CA GLY A 397 10.72 -0.17 19.20
C GLY A 397 11.03 1.31 19.34
N LEU A 398 12.04 1.72 18.56
CA LEU A 398 12.54 3.08 18.52
C LEU A 398 12.62 3.56 17.07
N VAL A 399 12.13 4.76 16.82
CA VAL A 399 12.22 5.46 15.54
C VAL A 399 13.13 6.65 15.69
N HIS A 400 14.10 6.79 14.77
CA HIS A 400 14.94 7.99 14.65
C HIS A 400 14.85 8.56 13.23
N ARG A 401 14.68 9.87 13.13
CA ARG A 401 14.63 10.64 11.87
C ARG A 401 15.83 11.56 11.75
N PHE A 402 16.47 11.61 10.59
CA PHE A 402 17.63 12.45 10.31
C PHE A 402 17.47 13.21 8.99
#